data_827b4c7c1b226704fa230ebff2d4e14a
#
_entry.id   827b4c7c1b226704fa230ebff2d4e14a
#
_cell.length_a   1.000
_cell.length_b   1.000
_cell.length_c   1.000
_cell.angle_alpha   90.00
_cell.angle_beta   90.00
_cell.angle_gamma   90.00
#
_symmetry.space_group_name_H-M   'P 1'
#
loop_
_entity.id
_entity.type
_entity.pdbx_description
1 polymer ?
#
loop_
_entity_poly.entity_id
_entity_poly.type
_entity_poly.pdbx_seq_one_letter_code
_entity_poly.pdbx_strand_id
1 'polypeptide(L)'
;MDEQKEKQNAKKKRSALPIYAIGAVWLLYAKKLDSLRGIVSCAVVSLIVYAILRIVLRGKKTEEPPKAAEPEQPQPKQEEKKPEPQPEREEKLPPELQSVIYQGKRAIADIRRLNDEIPDERMSAQIDLIERLTAQIFDCVRQHPEKLSQIRQFLNYYLPTTIKLMEQYVTLQNQSVKTENITEGMQKIEDLLDKVIVAFQRQLDALFESDVVDITADIRVMEQMMASEGLTNKKDFA
;
A
#
# COMPACT_ATOMS: atom_id res chain seq x y z
N MET A 1 -21.50 41.96 -38.83
CA MET A 1 -22.25 41.18 -37.80
C MET A 1 -22.06 39.67 -38.01
N ASP A 2 -21.26 39.24 -38.97
CA ASP A 2 -21.05 37.83 -39.30
C ASP A 2 -19.73 37.23 -38.80
N GLU A 3 -18.74 38.04 -38.45
CA GLU A 3 -17.43 37.57 -37.95
C GLU A 3 -17.44 37.02 -36.51
N GLN A 4 -18.43 37.40 -35.69
CA GLN A 4 -18.57 36.91 -34.33
C GLN A 4 -19.26 35.55 -34.26
N LYS A 5 -20.05 35.15 -35.23
CA LYS A 5 -20.70 33.84 -35.29
C LYS A 5 -19.76 32.73 -35.74
N GLU A 6 -18.74 33.06 -36.52
CA GLU A 6 -17.75 32.10 -37.01
C GLU A 6 -16.77 31.67 -35.90
N LYS A 7 -16.41 32.62 -35.01
CA LYS A 7 -15.53 32.35 -33.84
C LYS A 7 -16.20 31.54 -32.72
N GLN A 8 -17.53 31.54 -32.62
CA GLN A 8 -18.25 30.71 -31.65
C GLN A 8 -18.42 29.24 -32.09
N ASN A 9 -18.45 28.97 -33.40
CA ASN A 9 -18.55 27.61 -33.92
C ASN A 9 -17.23 26.82 -33.90
N ALA A 10 -16.09 27.49 -33.82
CA ALA A 10 -14.78 26.84 -33.73
C ALA A 10 -14.46 26.26 -32.33
N LYS A 11 -15.17 26.69 -31.28
CA LYS A 11 -14.92 26.25 -29.88
C LYS A 11 -15.65 24.98 -29.44
N LYS A 12 -16.45 24.34 -30.29
CA LYS A 12 -17.29 23.17 -29.94
C LYS A 12 -16.91 21.86 -30.64
N LYS A 13 -15.74 21.77 -31.28
CA LYS A 13 -15.18 20.48 -31.72
C LYS A 13 -14.33 19.87 -30.61
N ARG A 14 -14.97 19.42 -29.53
CA ARG A 14 -14.38 18.41 -28.68
C ARG A 14 -14.25 17.15 -29.53
N SER A 15 -13.02 16.73 -29.81
CA SER A 15 -12.72 15.64 -30.71
C SER A 15 -13.51 14.38 -30.34
N ALA A 16 -14.35 13.90 -31.26
CA ALA A 16 -15.09 12.62 -31.13
C ALA A 16 -14.17 11.41 -31.38
N LEU A 17 -12.86 11.62 -31.53
CA LEU A 17 -11.84 10.60 -31.73
C LEU A 17 -11.92 9.43 -30.70
N PRO A 18 -12.15 9.64 -29.39
CA PRO A 18 -12.27 8.52 -28.45
C PRO A 18 -13.49 7.63 -28.72
N ILE A 19 -14.56 8.18 -29.23
CA ILE A 19 -15.79 7.42 -29.52
C ILE A 19 -15.62 6.50 -30.72
N TYR A 20 -14.92 6.97 -31.77
CA TYR A 20 -14.63 6.15 -32.96
C TYR A 20 -13.64 5.02 -32.65
N ALA A 21 -12.67 5.24 -31.75
CA ALA A 21 -11.72 4.21 -31.33
C ALA A 21 -12.42 3.05 -30.59
N ILE A 22 -13.43 3.36 -29.77
CA ILE A 22 -14.24 2.34 -29.06
C ILE A 22 -15.06 1.52 -30.07
N GLY A 23 -15.66 2.19 -31.06
CA GLY A 23 -16.40 1.52 -32.14
C GLY A 23 -15.55 0.55 -32.96
N ALA A 24 -14.29 0.92 -33.27
CA ALA A 24 -13.35 0.07 -34.01
C ALA A 24 -12.96 -1.21 -33.21
N VAL A 25 -12.74 -1.09 -31.90
CA VAL A 25 -12.48 -2.25 -31.03
C VAL A 25 -13.66 -3.20 -31.00
N TRP A 26 -14.90 -2.71 -30.93
CA TRP A 26 -16.11 -3.52 -30.96
C TRP A 26 -16.28 -4.25 -32.29
N LEU A 27 -15.90 -3.64 -33.40
CA LEU A 27 -16.00 -4.22 -34.74
C LEU A 27 -14.99 -5.36 -34.96
N LEU A 28 -13.79 -5.25 -34.38
CA LEU A 28 -12.76 -6.30 -34.41
C LEU A 28 -13.12 -7.51 -33.55
N TYR A 29 -13.86 -7.31 -32.46
CA TYR A 29 -14.27 -8.38 -31.56
C TYR A 29 -15.62 -8.99 -31.87
N ALA A 30 -16.36 -8.50 -32.88
CA ALA A 30 -17.71 -8.94 -33.25
C ALA A 30 -17.81 -10.46 -33.53
N LYS A 31 -16.75 -11.11 -34.00
CA LYS A 31 -16.69 -12.57 -34.23
C LYS A 31 -16.47 -13.42 -32.97
N LYS A 32 -16.21 -12.84 -31.81
CA LYS A 32 -15.91 -13.55 -30.55
C LYS A 32 -16.96 -13.33 -29.46
N LEU A 33 -18.10 -12.74 -29.82
CA LEU A 33 -19.18 -12.39 -28.88
C LEU A 33 -20.10 -13.57 -28.45
N ASP A 34 -19.89 -14.78 -28.98
CA ASP A 34 -20.73 -15.95 -28.66
C ASP A 34 -20.45 -16.56 -27.29
N SER A 35 -19.51 -16.00 -26.50
CA SER A 35 -19.19 -16.47 -25.15
C SER A 35 -19.18 -15.32 -24.16
N LEU A 36 -19.77 -15.55 -22.97
CA LEU A 36 -19.78 -14.60 -21.84
C LEU A 36 -18.37 -14.08 -21.50
N ARG A 37 -17.35 -14.92 -21.65
CA ARG A 37 -15.93 -14.57 -21.50
C ARG A 37 -15.42 -13.56 -22.55
N GLY A 38 -15.97 -13.62 -23.80
CA GLY A 38 -15.63 -12.69 -24.86
C GLY A 38 -16.14 -11.28 -24.61
N ILE A 39 -17.35 -11.17 -24.04
CA ILE A 39 -17.98 -9.88 -23.69
C ILE A 39 -17.22 -9.20 -22.55
N VAL A 40 -16.83 -9.93 -21.51
CA VAL A 40 -16.05 -9.40 -20.37
C VAL A 40 -14.66 -8.94 -20.84
N SER A 41 -14.00 -9.73 -21.71
CA SER A 41 -12.69 -9.37 -22.27
C SER A 41 -12.77 -8.08 -23.10
N CYS A 42 -13.80 -7.91 -23.91
CA CYS A 42 -14.02 -6.71 -24.74
C CYS A 42 -14.25 -5.46 -23.87
N ALA A 43 -15.01 -5.58 -22.79
CA ALA A 43 -15.26 -4.49 -21.85
C ALA A 43 -13.97 -4.03 -21.14
N VAL A 44 -13.13 -4.96 -20.70
CA VAL A 44 -11.84 -4.67 -20.06
C VAL A 44 -10.88 -3.96 -21.03
N VAL A 45 -10.74 -4.45 -22.26
CA VAL A 45 -9.90 -3.83 -23.28
C VAL A 45 -10.39 -2.41 -23.64
N SER A 46 -11.70 -2.20 -23.74
CA SER A 46 -12.30 -0.88 -24.00
C SER A 46 -12.01 0.12 -22.88
N LEU A 47 -12.04 -0.32 -21.61
CA LEU A 47 -11.69 0.50 -20.44
C LEU A 47 -10.20 0.88 -20.44
N ILE A 48 -9.32 -0.05 -20.77
CA ILE A 48 -7.87 0.21 -20.85
C ILE A 48 -7.55 1.22 -21.97
N VAL A 49 -8.12 1.05 -23.17
CA VAL A 49 -7.96 1.99 -24.30
C VAL A 49 -8.47 3.38 -23.95
N TYR A 50 -9.63 3.48 -23.29
CA TYR A 50 -10.18 4.75 -22.82
C TYR A 50 -9.27 5.44 -21.80
N ALA A 51 -8.72 4.70 -20.83
CA ALA A 51 -7.81 5.22 -19.83
C ALA A 51 -6.50 5.76 -20.44
N ILE A 52 -5.91 5.01 -21.38
CA ILE A 52 -4.69 5.43 -22.10
C ILE A 52 -4.94 6.70 -22.94
N LEU A 53 -6.05 6.75 -23.69
CA LEU A 53 -6.41 7.94 -24.46
C LEU A 53 -6.63 9.16 -23.57
N ARG A 54 -7.24 8.98 -22.41
CA ARG A 54 -7.47 10.07 -21.43
C ARG A 54 -6.16 10.62 -20.87
N ILE A 55 -5.16 9.76 -20.64
CA ILE A 55 -3.83 10.15 -20.14
C ILE A 55 -3.06 10.91 -21.24
N VAL A 56 -3.05 10.40 -22.46
CA VAL A 56 -2.34 11.01 -23.61
C VAL A 56 -2.94 12.38 -23.99
N LEU A 57 -4.26 12.52 -23.95
CA LEU A 57 -4.95 13.78 -24.25
C LEU A 57 -4.86 14.83 -23.13
N ARG A 58 -4.51 14.42 -21.90
CA ARG A 58 -4.31 15.31 -20.74
C ARG A 58 -2.91 15.93 -20.68
N GLY A 59 -1.97 15.45 -21.49
CA GLY A 59 -0.54 15.81 -21.48
C GLY A 59 -0.13 17.04 -22.29
N LYS A 60 -1.06 17.89 -22.80
CA LYS A 60 -0.71 19.15 -23.51
C LYS A 60 -1.39 20.34 -22.85
N LYS A 61 -0.78 20.87 -21.78
CA LYS A 61 -0.93 22.27 -21.38
C LYS A 61 0.41 22.97 -21.60
N THR A 62 0.44 23.77 -22.65
CA THR A 62 1.49 24.71 -23.00
C THR A 62 1.54 25.84 -21.96
N GLU A 63 2.74 26.17 -21.52
CA GLU A 63 3.06 27.35 -20.69
C GLU A 63 2.93 28.63 -21.55
N GLU A 64 2.35 29.68 -21.01
CA GLU A 64 2.47 31.07 -21.48
C GLU A 64 2.88 31.97 -20.30
N PRO A 65 3.78 32.95 -20.53
CA PRO A 65 4.46 33.71 -19.48
C PRO A 65 3.67 34.95 -19.01
N PRO A 66 4.12 35.63 -17.92
CA PRO A 66 3.31 36.55 -17.12
C PRO A 66 3.26 37.97 -17.67
N LYS A 67 2.13 38.66 -17.51
CA LYS A 67 2.02 40.11 -17.71
C LYS A 67 1.32 40.80 -16.52
N ALA A 68 1.90 41.94 -16.20
CA ALA A 68 1.80 42.79 -15.05
C ALA A 68 0.46 43.49 -14.78
N ALA A 69 0.24 43.66 -13.48
CA ALA A 69 -0.31 44.80 -12.70
C ALA A 69 -1.59 45.56 -13.08
N GLU A 70 -2.55 45.50 -12.16
CA GLU A 70 -3.34 46.53 -11.44
C GLU A 70 -4.52 47.27 -12.15
N PRO A 71 -5.57 47.83 -11.45
CA PRO A 71 -5.87 47.95 -10.00
C PRO A 71 -7.29 47.53 -9.50
N GLU A 72 -7.46 47.61 -8.20
CA GLU A 72 -8.53 47.34 -7.24
C GLU A 72 -9.98 47.78 -7.55
N GLN A 73 -10.95 47.00 -7.01
CA GLN A 73 -12.08 47.22 -6.05
C GLN A 73 -13.39 46.55 -6.48
N PRO A 74 -14.37 46.29 -5.60
CA PRO A 74 -14.40 45.70 -4.26
C PRO A 74 -15.22 44.41 -4.12
N GLN A 75 -15.08 43.74 -2.95
CA GLN A 75 -15.76 42.49 -2.57
C GLN A 75 -17.28 42.58 -2.44
N PRO A 76 -17.98 41.43 -2.66
CA PRO A 76 -18.93 40.97 -1.64
C PRO A 76 -18.83 39.49 -1.33
N LYS A 77 -18.85 39.22 -0.01
CA LYS A 77 -19.36 38.08 0.76
C LYS A 77 -19.05 36.66 0.30
N GLN A 78 -18.26 36.02 1.16
CA GLN A 78 -17.98 34.62 1.25
C GLN A 78 -19.25 33.77 1.47
N GLU A 79 -19.54 32.85 0.59
CA GLU A 79 -20.26 31.60 0.88
C GLU A 79 -19.25 30.53 1.29
N GLU A 80 -19.42 29.99 2.49
CA GLU A 80 -18.65 28.85 3.00
C GLU A 80 -18.78 27.64 2.07
N LYS A 81 -17.75 27.39 1.27
CA LYS A 81 -17.58 26.10 0.60
C LYS A 81 -16.99 25.10 1.57
N LYS A 82 -17.82 24.10 1.93
CA LYS A 82 -17.45 22.85 2.56
C LYS A 82 -16.12 22.31 1.96
N PRO A 83 -15.13 21.91 2.77
CA PRO A 83 -13.86 21.40 2.26
C PRO A 83 -14.09 20.15 1.45
N GLU A 84 -13.77 20.18 0.15
CA GLU A 84 -13.56 18.97 -0.65
C GLU A 84 -12.37 18.20 -0.06
N PRO A 85 -12.42 16.86 0.00
CA PRO A 85 -11.28 16.07 0.44
C PRO A 85 -10.09 16.38 -0.48
N GLN A 86 -9.08 17.02 0.07
CA GLN A 86 -7.80 17.18 -0.65
C GLN A 86 -7.27 15.79 -0.94
N PRO A 87 -6.79 15.50 -2.16
CA PRO A 87 -6.03 14.28 -2.40
C PRO A 87 -4.85 14.30 -1.42
N GLU A 88 -4.73 13.24 -0.62
CA GLU A 88 -3.60 13.00 0.27
C GLU A 88 -2.33 13.39 -0.49
N ARG A 89 -1.62 14.40 0.02
CA ARG A 89 -0.26 14.70 -0.44
C ARG A 89 0.50 13.41 -0.19
N GLU A 90 0.87 12.71 -1.25
CA GLU A 90 1.95 11.72 -1.17
C GLU A 90 3.16 12.49 -0.63
N GLU A 91 3.35 12.45 0.68
CA GLU A 91 4.60 12.88 1.29
C GLU A 91 5.69 12.07 0.56
N LYS A 92 6.58 12.79 -0.11
CA LYS A 92 7.71 12.16 -0.79
C LYS A 92 8.62 11.59 0.30
N LEU A 93 8.31 10.35 0.70
CA LEU A 93 9.12 9.59 1.65
C LEU A 93 10.59 9.59 1.20
N PRO A 94 11.55 9.63 2.13
CA PRO A 94 12.95 9.50 1.79
C PRO A 94 13.18 8.30 0.86
N PRO A 95 14.08 8.39 -0.13
CA PRO A 95 14.31 7.30 -1.10
C PRO A 95 14.64 5.95 -0.46
N GLU A 96 15.37 5.95 0.66
CA GLU A 96 15.71 4.76 1.43
C GLU A 96 14.43 4.10 1.99
N LEU A 97 13.54 4.89 2.59
CA LEU A 97 12.28 4.41 3.14
C LEU A 97 11.34 3.88 2.05
N GLN A 98 11.28 4.57 0.89
CA GLN A 98 10.50 4.07 -0.25
C GLN A 98 10.99 2.69 -0.71
N SER A 99 12.31 2.50 -0.79
CA SER A 99 12.92 1.21 -1.14
C SER A 99 12.54 0.12 -0.14
N VAL A 100 12.61 0.42 1.15
CA VAL A 100 12.26 -0.53 2.23
C VAL A 100 10.78 -0.89 2.21
N ILE A 101 9.89 0.08 2.02
CA ILE A 101 8.44 -0.18 1.89
C ILE A 101 8.15 -1.05 0.67
N TYR A 102 8.82 -0.79 -0.45
CA TYR A 102 8.69 -1.62 -1.65
C TYR A 102 9.15 -3.06 -1.40
N GLN A 103 10.32 -3.24 -0.75
CA GLN A 103 10.82 -4.57 -0.34
C GLN A 103 9.83 -5.27 0.58
N GLY A 104 9.26 -4.56 1.56
CA GLY A 104 8.24 -5.10 2.47
C GLY A 104 6.99 -5.59 1.76
N LYS A 105 6.45 -4.78 0.86
CA LYS A 105 5.28 -5.17 0.05
C LYS A 105 5.55 -6.42 -0.79
N ARG A 106 6.75 -6.51 -1.38
CA ARG A 106 7.17 -7.68 -2.16
C ARG A 106 7.30 -8.91 -1.28
N ALA A 107 7.97 -8.80 -0.14
CA ALA A 107 8.13 -9.89 0.81
C ALA A 107 6.77 -10.43 1.32
N ILE A 108 5.84 -9.56 1.67
CA ILE A 108 4.47 -9.94 2.08
C ILE A 108 3.74 -10.66 0.93
N ALA A 109 3.88 -10.19 -0.30
CA ALA A 109 3.28 -10.86 -1.46
C ALA A 109 3.89 -12.25 -1.71
N ASP A 110 5.22 -12.40 -1.54
CA ASP A 110 5.90 -13.69 -1.66
C ASP A 110 5.47 -14.68 -0.56
N ILE A 111 5.36 -14.21 0.70
CA ILE A 111 4.88 -15.03 1.84
C ILE A 111 3.45 -15.51 1.56
N ARG A 112 2.56 -14.62 1.12
CA ARG A 112 1.16 -14.96 0.81
C ARG A 112 1.07 -15.99 -0.31
N ARG A 113 1.81 -15.77 -1.40
CA ARG A 113 1.86 -16.72 -2.52
C ARG A 113 2.32 -18.12 -2.08
N LEU A 114 3.34 -18.19 -1.23
CA LEU A 114 3.84 -19.47 -0.70
C LEU A 114 2.81 -20.14 0.22
N ASN A 115 2.07 -19.36 1.01
CA ASN A 115 1.00 -19.87 1.85
C ASN A 115 -0.13 -20.50 1.04
N ASP A 116 -0.50 -19.88 -0.09
CA ASP A 116 -1.54 -20.42 -1.00
C ASP A 116 -1.15 -21.79 -1.61
N GLU A 117 0.15 -22.13 -1.63
CA GLU A 117 0.67 -23.42 -2.12
C GLU A 117 0.72 -24.51 -1.04
N ILE A 118 0.47 -24.17 0.25
CA ILE A 118 0.63 -25.08 1.39
C ILE A 118 -0.75 -25.52 1.91
N PRO A 119 -1.13 -26.80 1.74
CA PRO A 119 -2.41 -27.33 2.20
C PRO A 119 -2.45 -27.69 3.69
N ASP A 120 -1.30 -27.73 4.38
CA ASP A 120 -1.23 -28.03 5.81
C ASP A 120 -1.72 -26.83 6.63
N GLU A 121 -2.82 -27.01 7.39
CA GLU A 121 -3.47 -25.93 8.15
C GLU A 121 -2.55 -25.36 9.27
N ARG A 122 -1.74 -26.19 9.89
CA ARG A 122 -0.82 -25.75 10.95
C ARG A 122 0.27 -24.86 10.36
N MET A 123 0.90 -25.32 9.29
CA MET A 123 1.94 -24.57 8.60
C MET A 123 1.40 -23.27 8.01
N SER A 124 0.22 -23.32 7.40
CA SER A 124 -0.47 -22.13 6.89
C SER A 124 -0.74 -21.11 7.99
N ALA A 125 -1.20 -21.55 9.18
CA ALA A 125 -1.41 -20.65 10.33
C ALA A 125 -0.10 -20.01 10.84
N GLN A 126 1.02 -20.73 10.83
CA GLN A 126 2.35 -20.17 11.15
C GLN A 126 2.75 -19.09 10.13
N ILE A 127 2.58 -19.35 8.83
CA ILE A 127 2.91 -18.41 7.76
C ILE A 127 2.02 -17.17 7.82
N ASP A 128 0.73 -17.30 8.08
CA ASP A 128 -0.19 -16.18 8.31
C ASP A 128 0.26 -15.28 9.46
N LEU A 129 0.75 -15.86 10.53
CA LEU A 129 1.26 -15.10 11.66
C LEU A 129 2.54 -14.35 11.30
N ILE A 130 3.45 -14.99 10.55
CA ILE A 130 4.68 -14.37 10.04
C ILE A 130 4.33 -13.22 9.08
N GLU A 131 3.34 -13.40 8.20
CA GLU A 131 2.85 -12.33 7.30
C GLU A 131 2.36 -11.12 8.11
N ARG A 132 1.49 -11.34 9.09
CA ARG A 132 0.96 -10.26 9.95
C ARG A 132 2.05 -9.52 10.70
N LEU A 133 2.99 -10.23 11.33
CA LEU A 133 4.11 -9.61 12.03
C LEU A 133 4.99 -8.81 11.09
N THR A 134 5.28 -9.36 9.92
CA THR A 134 6.04 -8.65 8.87
C THR A 134 5.33 -7.36 8.47
N ALA A 135 4.03 -7.40 8.20
CA ALA A 135 3.24 -6.23 7.85
C ALA A 135 3.27 -5.16 8.97
N GLN A 136 3.12 -5.55 10.23
CA GLN A 136 3.16 -4.64 11.36
C GLN A 136 4.53 -3.97 11.55
N ILE A 137 5.63 -4.71 11.35
CA ILE A 137 6.99 -4.17 11.41
C ILE A 137 7.18 -3.09 10.33
N PHE A 138 6.75 -3.35 9.08
CA PHE A 138 6.85 -2.37 8.00
C PHE A 138 5.92 -1.18 8.20
N ASP A 139 4.72 -1.38 8.72
CA ASP A 139 3.78 -0.29 9.02
C ASP A 139 4.31 0.60 10.13
N CYS A 140 4.93 0.05 11.16
CA CYS A 140 5.60 0.82 12.22
C CYS A 140 6.71 1.72 11.63
N VAL A 141 7.59 1.17 10.81
CA VAL A 141 8.69 1.95 10.20
C VAL A 141 8.18 2.96 9.17
N ARG A 142 7.09 2.68 8.48
CA ARG A 142 6.45 3.65 7.58
C ARG A 142 5.91 4.86 8.34
N GLN A 143 5.34 4.64 9.54
CA GLN A 143 4.83 5.71 10.41
C GLN A 143 5.96 6.41 11.17
N HIS A 144 7.03 5.69 11.51
CA HIS A 144 8.18 6.11 12.29
C HIS A 144 9.49 5.86 11.52
N PRO A 145 9.83 6.70 10.53
CA PRO A 145 11.03 6.52 9.69
C PRO A 145 12.35 6.46 10.46
N GLU A 146 12.41 7.09 11.63
CA GLU A 146 13.58 7.08 12.53
C GLU A 146 13.91 5.68 13.06
N LYS A 147 12.92 4.78 13.11
CA LYS A 147 13.10 3.38 13.55
C LYS A 147 13.68 2.47 12.46
N LEU A 148 13.88 2.98 11.23
CA LEU A 148 14.40 2.20 10.10
C LEU A 148 15.72 1.49 10.41
N SER A 149 16.60 2.15 11.15
CA SER A 149 17.89 1.58 11.54
C SER A 149 17.77 0.31 12.38
N GLN A 150 16.69 0.19 13.16
CA GLN A 150 16.44 -0.93 14.08
C GLN A 150 16.04 -2.22 13.36
N ILE A 151 15.50 -2.12 12.13
CA ILE A 151 15.07 -3.27 11.35
C ILE A 151 16.05 -3.72 10.26
N ARG A 152 17.24 -3.14 10.19
CA ARG A 152 18.21 -3.49 9.12
C ARG A 152 18.58 -4.96 9.09
N GLN A 153 18.80 -5.58 10.26
CA GLN A 153 19.12 -7.01 10.34
C GLN A 153 17.91 -7.87 9.95
N PHE A 154 16.72 -7.46 10.36
CA PHE A 154 15.46 -8.09 9.95
C PHE A 154 15.32 -8.07 8.42
N LEU A 155 15.52 -6.92 7.77
CA LEU A 155 15.39 -6.74 6.33
C LEU A 155 16.43 -7.52 5.53
N ASN A 156 17.67 -7.52 5.98
CA ASN A 156 18.78 -8.04 5.18
C ASN A 156 19.06 -9.52 5.42
N TYR A 157 18.55 -10.08 6.51
CA TYR A 157 18.89 -11.45 6.89
C TYR A 157 17.65 -12.29 7.30
N TYR A 158 16.90 -11.88 8.33
CA TYR A 158 15.84 -12.73 8.87
C TYR A 158 14.70 -12.91 7.89
N LEU A 159 14.17 -11.86 7.32
CA LEU A 159 13.02 -11.92 6.41
C LEU A 159 13.34 -12.71 5.12
N PRO A 160 14.42 -12.42 4.38
CA PRO A 160 14.73 -13.18 3.15
C PRO A 160 15.08 -14.64 3.44
N THR A 161 15.71 -14.94 4.59
CA THR A 161 15.99 -16.32 4.99
C THR A 161 14.71 -17.08 5.31
N THR A 162 13.76 -16.44 5.98
CA THR A 162 12.45 -17.01 6.28
C THR A 162 11.67 -17.36 5.02
N ILE A 163 11.62 -16.45 4.04
CA ILE A 163 10.97 -16.69 2.75
C ILE A 163 11.63 -17.89 2.03
N LYS A 164 12.96 -17.93 2.02
CA LYS A 164 13.70 -19.07 1.42
C LYS A 164 13.37 -20.41 2.09
N LEU A 165 13.18 -20.43 3.41
CA LEU A 165 12.78 -21.66 4.13
C LEU A 165 11.37 -22.11 3.74
N MET A 166 10.44 -21.18 3.57
CA MET A 166 9.09 -21.47 3.07
C MET A 166 9.14 -22.03 1.64
N GLU A 167 9.96 -21.46 0.75
CA GLU A 167 10.17 -21.97 -0.61
C GLU A 167 10.72 -23.41 -0.60
N GLN A 168 11.66 -23.68 0.30
CA GLN A 168 12.21 -25.03 0.47
C GLN A 168 11.15 -26.00 1.00
N TYR A 169 10.31 -25.57 1.94
CA TYR A 169 9.20 -26.39 2.43
C TYR A 169 8.24 -26.77 1.31
N VAL A 170 7.79 -25.81 0.49
CA VAL A 170 6.94 -26.05 -0.69
C VAL A 170 7.63 -27.02 -1.66
N THR A 171 8.94 -26.84 -1.90
CA THR A 171 9.72 -27.73 -2.76
C THR A 171 9.74 -29.18 -2.24
N LEU A 172 9.97 -29.38 -0.94
CA LEU A 172 9.96 -30.69 -0.29
C LEU A 172 8.56 -31.30 -0.27
N GLN A 173 7.54 -30.47 -0.01
CA GLN A 173 6.14 -30.90 0.01
C GLN A 173 5.68 -31.41 -1.36
N ASN A 174 6.16 -30.83 -2.45
CA ASN A 174 5.79 -31.21 -3.81
C ASN A 174 6.53 -32.45 -4.34
N GLN A 175 7.43 -33.06 -3.55
CA GLN A 175 8.07 -34.32 -3.96
C GLN A 175 7.07 -35.48 -3.96
N SER A 176 7.02 -36.23 -5.04
CA SER A 176 6.12 -37.39 -5.19
C SER A 176 6.42 -38.54 -4.22
N VAL A 177 7.68 -38.67 -3.78
CA VAL A 177 8.13 -39.68 -2.82
C VAL A 177 8.62 -38.98 -1.55
N LYS A 178 7.96 -39.23 -0.42
CA LYS A 178 8.36 -38.73 0.88
C LYS A 178 9.34 -39.68 1.54
N THR A 179 10.64 -39.43 1.36
CA THR A 179 11.69 -40.16 2.10
C THR A 179 11.79 -39.62 3.52
N GLU A 180 12.42 -40.37 4.41
CA GLU A 180 12.68 -39.95 5.79
C GLU A 180 13.38 -38.59 5.87
N ASN A 181 14.42 -38.40 5.04
CA ASN A 181 15.16 -37.14 4.96
C ASN A 181 14.25 -35.93 4.56
N ILE A 182 13.29 -36.14 3.64
CA ILE A 182 12.35 -35.10 3.22
C ILE A 182 11.42 -34.75 4.37
N THR A 183 10.87 -35.75 5.06
CA THR A 183 9.95 -35.55 6.19
C THR A 183 10.68 -34.86 7.36
N GLU A 184 11.89 -35.33 7.68
CA GLU A 184 12.71 -34.70 8.71
C GLU A 184 13.09 -33.25 8.35
N GLY A 185 13.41 -32.99 7.07
CA GLY A 185 13.69 -31.65 6.57
C GLY A 185 12.51 -30.70 6.70
N MET A 186 11.30 -31.16 6.36
CA MET A 186 10.06 -30.40 6.53
C MET A 186 9.80 -30.07 8.02
N GLN A 187 9.92 -31.07 8.90
CA GLN A 187 9.73 -30.88 10.34
C GLN A 187 10.72 -29.85 10.91
N LYS A 188 11.99 -29.91 10.50
CA LYS A 188 12.99 -28.91 10.95
C LYS A 188 12.66 -27.49 10.50
N ILE A 189 12.04 -27.32 9.31
CA ILE A 189 11.57 -26.03 8.86
C ILE A 189 10.41 -25.55 9.72
N GLU A 190 9.40 -26.39 9.99
CA GLU A 190 8.26 -26.07 10.86
C GLU A 190 8.73 -25.61 12.24
N ASP A 191 9.61 -26.39 12.88
CA ASP A 191 10.17 -26.08 14.20
C ASP A 191 10.98 -24.77 14.22
N LEU A 192 11.62 -24.43 13.10
CA LEU A 192 12.36 -23.19 12.95
C LEU A 192 11.41 -21.99 12.75
N LEU A 193 10.31 -22.16 12.01
CA LEU A 193 9.33 -21.10 11.81
C LEU A 193 8.63 -20.72 13.12
N ASP A 194 8.40 -21.66 14.05
CA ASP A 194 7.94 -21.34 15.41
C ASP A 194 8.91 -20.38 16.12
N LYS A 195 10.21 -20.60 15.98
CA LYS A 195 11.23 -19.70 16.55
C LYS A 195 11.30 -18.36 15.82
N VAL A 196 11.09 -18.36 14.50
CA VAL A 196 11.01 -17.13 13.69
C VAL A 196 9.85 -16.26 14.14
N ILE A 197 8.67 -16.84 14.42
CA ILE A 197 7.52 -16.12 14.97
C ILE A 197 7.91 -15.38 16.25
N VAL A 198 8.53 -16.06 17.20
CA VAL A 198 8.99 -15.44 18.47
C VAL A 198 10.02 -14.34 18.20
N ALA A 199 10.93 -14.55 17.25
CA ALA A 199 11.93 -13.53 16.88
C ALA A 199 11.28 -12.28 16.26
N PHE A 200 10.27 -12.46 15.39
CA PHE A 200 9.55 -11.34 14.76
C PHE A 200 8.69 -10.57 15.77
N GLN A 201 8.06 -11.27 16.72
CA GLN A 201 7.35 -10.64 17.84
C GLN A 201 8.32 -9.76 18.66
N ARG A 202 9.47 -10.28 19.03
CA ARG A 202 10.50 -9.51 19.76
C ARG A 202 11.01 -8.31 18.95
N GLN A 203 11.16 -8.47 17.62
CA GLN A 203 11.54 -7.36 16.75
C GLN A 203 10.47 -6.27 16.75
N LEU A 204 9.19 -6.65 16.73
CA LEU A 204 8.07 -5.71 16.80
C LEU A 204 8.03 -5.02 18.19
N ASP A 205 8.17 -5.77 19.28
CA ASP A 205 8.23 -5.22 20.65
C ASP A 205 9.34 -4.19 20.80
N ALA A 206 10.53 -4.49 20.28
CA ALA A 206 11.68 -3.58 20.33
C ALA A 206 11.39 -2.24 19.61
N LEU A 207 10.55 -2.23 18.58
CA LEU A 207 10.15 -1.00 17.90
C LEU A 207 9.26 -0.10 18.76
N PHE A 208 8.55 -0.65 19.76
CA PHE A 208 7.67 0.10 20.66
C PHE A 208 8.29 0.38 22.02
N GLU A 209 9.48 -0.11 22.31
CA GLU A 209 10.11 0.01 23.62
C GLU A 209 10.27 1.48 24.09
N SER A 210 10.74 2.35 23.18
CA SER A 210 10.85 3.78 23.47
C SER A 210 9.50 4.43 23.77
N ASP A 211 8.48 4.10 22.97
CA ASP A 211 7.16 4.69 23.08
C ASP A 211 6.50 4.31 24.43
N VAL A 212 6.70 3.07 24.87
CA VAL A 212 6.21 2.59 26.20
C VAL A 212 6.91 3.30 27.34
N VAL A 213 8.21 3.59 27.23
CA VAL A 213 8.96 4.35 28.25
C VAL A 213 8.41 5.78 28.34
N ASP A 214 8.19 6.44 27.22
CA ASP A 214 7.67 7.80 27.16
C ASP A 214 6.25 7.88 27.75
N ILE A 215 5.36 6.97 27.35
CA ILE A 215 3.99 6.87 27.92
C ILE A 215 4.03 6.65 29.43
N THR A 216 4.94 5.81 29.93
CA THR A 216 5.08 5.55 31.36
C THR A 216 5.52 6.80 32.13
N ALA A 217 6.41 7.60 31.53
CA ALA A 217 6.81 8.90 32.10
C ALA A 217 5.63 9.89 32.15
N ASP A 218 4.86 9.99 31.07
CA ASP A 218 3.68 10.87 30.98
C ASP A 218 2.60 10.46 31.99
N ILE A 219 2.35 9.15 32.17
CA ILE A 219 1.42 8.62 33.17
C ILE A 219 1.84 9.07 34.57
N ARG A 220 3.13 8.93 34.93
CA ARG A 220 3.62 9.36 36.24
C ARG A 220 3.44 10.85 36.49
N VAL A 221 3.71 11.68 35.48
CA VAL A 221 3.50 13.13 35.56
C VAL A 221 2.03 13.44 35.78
N MET A 222 1.14 12.82 35.02
CA MET A 222 -0.31 13.00 35.16
C MET A 222 -0.80 12.57 36.55
N GLU A 223 -0.37 11.40 37.06
CA GLU A 223 -0.69 10.91 38.40
C GLU A 223 -0.25 11.91 39.48
N GLN A 224 0.97 12.45 39.35
CA GLN A 224 1.49 13.43 40.30
C GLN A 224 0.69 14.75 40.28
N MET A 225 0.30 15.20 39.09
CA MET A 225 -0.55 16.40 38.94
C MET A 225 -1.91 16.16 39.57
N MET A 226 -2.60 15.06 39.27
CA MET A 226 -3.89 14.73 39.87
C MET A 226 -3.83 14.61 41.39
N ALA A 227 -2.76 14.05 41.92
CA ALA A 227 -2.55 13.94 43.37
C ALA A 227 -2.31 15.32 44.01
N SER A 228 -1.59 16.23 43.35
CA SER A 228 -1.33 17.58 43.83
C SER A 228 -2.58 18.47 43.84
N GLU A 229 -3.49 18.24 42.90
CA GLU A 229 -4.77 18.92 42.79
C GLU A 229 -5.87 18.33 43.69
N GLY A 230 -5.57 17.23 44.39
CA GLY A 230 -6.51 16.52 45.28
C GLY A 230 -7.61 15.76 44.55
N LEU A 231 -7.42 15.49 43.26
CA LEU A 231 -8.35 14.74 42.40
C LEU A 231 -8.28 13.25 42.63
N THR A 232 -7.16 12.72 43.17
CA THR A 232 -6.92 11.30 43.45
C THR A 232 -6.20 11.11 44.77
N ASN A 233 -6.44 9.98 45.43
CA ASN A 233 -5.73 9.58 46.65
C ASN A 233 -4.58 8.61 46.31
N LYS A 234 -3.50 8.61 47.10
CA LYS A 234 -2.37 7.67 46.95
C LYS A 234 -2.76 6.18 46.90
N LYS A 235 -3.96 5.82 47.32
CA LYS A 235 -4.49 4.44 47.30
C LYS A 235 -5.08 4.04 45.95
N ASP A 236 -5.31 4.98 45.04
CA ASP A 236 -5.96 4.72 43.75
C ASP A 236 -4.94 4.22 42.70
N PHE A 237 -3.63 4.26 43.03
CA PHE A 237 -2.51 3.88 42.14
C PHE A 237 -1.66 2.73 42.71
N ALA A 238 -2.18 1.93 43.66
CA ALA A 238 -1.47 0.78 44.27
C ALA A 238 -1.90 -0.55 43.67
#